data_fd8cbc9879778aa01aefe08050f16be0
#
_entry.id   fd8cbc9879778aa01aefe08050f16be0
#
_cell.length_a   1.000
_cell.length_b   1.000
_cell.length_c   1.000
_cell.angle_alpha   90.00
_cell.angle_beta   90.00
_cell.angle_gamma   90.00
#
_symmetry.space_group_name_H-M   'P 1'
#
loop_
_entity.id
_entity.type
_entity.pdbx_description
1 polymer ?
#
loop_
_entity_poly.entity_id
_entity_poly.type
_entity_poly.pdbx_seq_one_letter_code
_entity_poly.pdbx_strand_id
1 'polypeptide(L)'
;MTAGRRAPIVVAVIVNPRTGEEVEFLSESDDLLVMDVRWPRKGRRALAHVHPAMEERWEVIEGRAQFTIEEVDHTAGPGDVVVAPPGARHVAWNPGIEPVRLRIEMRPALRWREFTTRFFAGDDPLDLLDEFAAEVRI
;
A
#
# COMPACT_ATOMS: atom_id res chain seq x y z
N MET A 1 -7.39 -19.17 29.49
CA MET A 1 -6.51 -19.01 28.38
C MET A 1 -7.05 -17.97 27.41
N THR A 2 -6.22 -17.46 26.67
CA THR A 2 -6.57 -16.37 25.80
C THR A 2 -6.32 -16.73 24.34
N ALA A 3 -6.96 -17.82 23.91
CA ALA A 3 -6.93 -18.20 22.50
C ALA A 3 -7.29 -16.96 21.68
N GLY A 4 -6.57 -16.73 20.64
CA GLY A 4 -6.76 -15.55 19.80
C GLY A 4 -6.20 -14.27 20.38
N ARG A 5 -5.57 -14.33 21.54
CA ARG A 5 -4.87 -13.15 22.06
C ARG A 5 -3.66 -12.85 21.21
N ARG A 6 -3.67 -11.69 20.62
CA ARG A 6 -2.51 -11.20 19.87
C ARG A 6 -1.56 -10.48 20.80
N ALA A 7 -0.27 -10.59 20.53
CA ALA A 7 0.67 -9.65 21.08
C ALA A 7 0.26 -8.24 20.64
N PRO A 8 0.39 -7.23 21.50
CA PRO A 8 0.14 -5.87 21.09
C PRO A 8 0.98 -5.56 19.86
N ILE A 9 0.35 -5.05 18.81
CA ILE A 9 1.10 -4.54 17.68
C ILE A 9 1.81 -3.29 18.18
N VAL A 10 3.13 -3.35 18.22
CA VAL A 10 3.90 -2.14 18.40
C VAL A 10 3.69 -1.32 17.14
N VAL A 11 2.96 -0.23 17.28
CA VAL A 11 2.70 0.69 16.19
C VAL A 11 4.03 1.21 15.71
N ALA A 12 4.45 0.76 14.53
CA ALA A 12 5.63 1.26 13.87
C ALA A 12 5.19 1.99 12.61
N VAL A 13 5.54 3.26 12.55
CA VAL A 13 5.39 4.05 11.33
C VAL A 13 6.70 3.95 10.58
N ILE A 14 6.63 3.52 9.33
CA ILE A 14 7.79 3.54 8.45
C ILE A 14 7.62 4.66 7.42
N VAL A 15 8.73 5.23 7.00
CA VAL A 15 8.74 6.37 6.06
C VAL A 15 9.62 6.02 4.89
N ASN A 16 9.12 6.28 3.68
CA ASN A 16 9.94 6.21 2.48
C ASN A 16 10.65 7.57 2.34
N PRO A 17 11.98 7.63 2.49
CA PRO A 17 12.68 8.92 2.45
C PRO A 17 12.66 9.58 1.07
N ARG A 18 12.38 8.82 0.02
CA ARG A 18 12.34 9.37 -1.35
C ARG A 18 11.04 10.10 -1.65
N THR A 19 9.93 9.65 -1.10
CA THR A 19 8.60 10.19 -1.40
C THR A 19 7.95 10.88 -0.20
N GLY A 20 8.45 10.61 1.01
CA GLY A 20 7.82 11.03 2.25
C GLY A 20 6.60 10.18 2.62
N GLU A 21 6.28 9.15 1.84
CA GLU A 21 5.17 8.25 2.17
C GLU A 21 5.35 7.64 3.55
N GLU A 22 4.30 7.67 4.36
CA GLU A 22 4.29 7.10 5.70
C GLU A 22 3.29 5.96 5.73
N VAL A 23 3.70 4.85 6.32
CA VAL A 23 2.84 3.66 6.47
C VAL A 23 2.85 3.23 7.93
N GLU A 24 1.66 3.07 8.49
CA GLU A 24 1.43 2.50 9.81
C GLU A 24 0.69 1.18 9.61
N PHE A 25 1.28 0.09 10.09
CA PHE A 25 0.64 -1.23 10.02
C PHE A 25 -0.32 -1.37 11.20
N LEU A 26 -1.62 -1.40 10.93
CA LEU A 26 -2.66 -1.41 11.97
C LEU A 26 -2.99 -2.81 12.45
N SER A 27 -3.09 -3.77 11.54
CA SER A 27 -3.35 -5.17 11.88
C SER A 27 -2.91 -6.08 10.76
N GLU A 28 -2.62 -7.33 11.09
CA GLU A 28 -2.22 -8.34 10.12
C GLU A 28 -2.68 -9.73 10.56
N SER A 29 -3.26 -10.45 9.61
CA SER A 29 -3.50 -11.88 9.66
C SER A 29 -3.06 -12.45 8.31
N ASP A 30 -3.11 -13.77 8.14
CA ASP A 30 -2.78 -14.36 6.83
C ASP A 30 -3.69 -13.84 5.73
N ASP A 31 -4.95 -13.54 6.05
CA ASP A 31 -5.96 -13.15 5.07
C ASP A 31 -6.01 -11.66 4.79
N LEU A 32 -5.46 -10.82 5.68
CA LEU A 32 -5.65 -9.37 5.59
C LEU A 32 -4.55 -8.60 6.29
N LEU A 33 -3.97 -7.65 5.57
CA LEU A 33 -3.11 -6.61 6.13
C LEU A 33 -3.84 -5.28 6.01
N VAL A 34 -3.94 -4.54 7.13
CA VAL A 34 -4.55 -3.20 7.16
C VAL A 34 -3.49 -2.16 7.49
N MET A 35 -3.45 -1.13 6.67
CA MET A 35 -2.47 -0.05 6.80
C MET A 35 -3.16 1.31 6.82
N ASP A 36 -2.61 2.24 7.58
CA ASP A 36 -2.90 3.67 7.48
C ASP A 36 -1.73 4.31 6.73
N VAL A 37 -2.03 5.02 5.65
CA VAL A 37 -1.00 5.52 4.73
C VAL A 37 -1.20 7.00 4.51
N ARG A 38 -0.09 7.76 4.51
CA ARG A 38 -0.08 9.19 4.20
C ARG A 38 0.83 9.47 3.03
N TRP A 39 0.34 10.27 2.11
CA TRP A 39 1.11 10.83 1.00
C TRP A 39 1.20 12.35 1.19
N PRO A 40 2.23 12.83 1.89
CA PRO A 40 2.33 14.26 2.23
C PRO A 40 2.69 15.14 1.03
N ARG A 41 3.22 14.54 -0.03
CA ARG A 41 3.68 15.27 -1.19
C ARG A 41 3.02 14.80 -2.46
N LYS A 42 2.87 15.73 -3.40
CA LYS A 42 2.47 15.41 -4.77
C LYS A 42 3.45 14.41 -5.40
N GLY A 43 2.93 13.52 -6.22
CA GLY A 43 3.72 12.60 -7.01
C GLY A 43 3.30 11.15 -6.87
N ARG A 44 3.86 10.32 -7.77
CA ARG A 44 3.60 8.88 -7.80
C ARG A 44 4.29 8.19 -6.65
N ARG A 45 3.66 7.15 -6.13
CA ARG A 45 4.20 6.36 -5.02
C ARG A 45 5.11 5.25 -5.49
N ALA A 46 4.89 4.75 -6.70
CA ALA A 46 5.66 3.67 -7.30
C ALA A 46 5.50 3.71 -8.82
N LEU A 47 6.22 2.84 -9.51
CA LEU A 47 5.93 2.52 -10.90
C LEU A 47 4.62 1.72 -10.99
N ALA A 48 3.99 1.75 -12.16
CA ALA A 48 2.85 0.86 -12.40
C ALA A 48 3.29 -0.59 -12.20
N HIS A 49 2.51 -1.35 -11.46
CA HIS A 49 2.87 -2.70 -11.05
C HIS A 49 1.63 -3.59 -10.89
N VAL A 50 1.89 -4.87 -10.65
CA VAL A 50 0.87 -5.90 -10.49
C VAL A 50 1.11 -6.61 -9.17
N HIS A 51 0.04 -6.88 -8.43
CA HIS A 51 0.04 -7.86 -7.35
C HIS A 51 -0.56 -9.16 -7.88
N PRO A 52 0.24 -10.18 -8.22
CA PRO A 52 -0.29 -11.36 -8.92
C PRO A 52 -1.37 -12.10 -8.16
N ALA A 53 -1.29 -12.11 -6.84
CA ALA A 53 -2.17 -12.90 -5.99
C ALA A 53 -2.87 -12.10 -4.89
N MET A 54 -2.75 -10.77 -4.90
CA MET A 54 -3.35 -9.93 -3.85
C MET A 54 -4.31 -8.92 -4.45
N GLU A 55 -5.44 -8.72 -3.76
CA GLU A 55 -6.31 -7.58 -3.99
C GLU A 55 -5.81 -6.41 -3.15
N GLU A 56 -5.77 -5.22 -3.73
CA GLU A 56 -5.49 -3.99 -2.98
C GLU A 56 -6.72 -3.10 -2.98
N ARG A 57 -7.12 -2.67 -1.78
CA ARG A 57 -8.27 -1.79 -1.59
C ARG A 57 -7.82 -0.51 -0.91
N TRP A 58 -8.11 0.63 -1.53
CA TRP A 58 -7.87 1.95 -0.98
C TRP A 58 -9.18 2.60 -0.59
N GLU A 59 -9.25 3.11 0.63
CA GLU A 59 -10.30 4.04 1.04
C GLU A 59 -9.64 5.39 1.31
N VAL A 60 -10.09 6.44 0.65
CA VAL A 60 -9.58 7.79 0.89
C VAL A 60 -10.23 8.33 2.16
N ILE A 61 -9.40 8.73 3.13
CA ILE A 61 -9.85 9.31 4.40
C ILE A 61 -9.79 10.83 4.31
N GLU A 62 -8.68 11.37 3.78
CA GLU A 62 -8.47 12.82 3.60
C GLU A 62 -7.78 13.07 2.27
N GLY A 63 -8.10 14.19 1.67
CA GLY A 63 -7.46 14.63 0.43
C GLY A 63 -8.09 14.00 -0.80
N ARG A 64 -7.35 14.04 -1.89
CA ARG A 64 -7.80 13.54 -3.18
C ARG A 64 -6.68 12.72 -3.82
N ALA A 65 -6.99 11.50 -4.19
CA ALA A 65 -6.03 10.57 -4.78
C ALA A 65 -6.42 10.25 -6.22
N GLN A 66 -5.42 9.92 -7.01
CA GLN A 66 -5.58 9.50 -8.40
C GLN A 66 -5.04 8.09 -8.56
N PHE A 67 -5.76 7.27 -9.35
CA PHE A 67 -5.39 5.88 -9.61
C PHE A 67 -5.53 5.61 -11.09
N THR A 68 -4.63 4.79 -11.63
CA THR A 68 -4.83 4.17 -12.94
C THR A 68 -4.85 2.67 -12.73
N ILE A 69 -5.95 2.02 -13.10
CA ILE A 69 -6.14 0.57 -12.95
C ILE A 69 -6.54 0.01 -14.30
N GLU A 70 -5.73 -0.92 -14.84
CA GLU A 70 -5.95 -1.47 -16.19
C GLU A 70 -6.21 -0.37 -17.21
N GLU A 71 -5.37 0.66 -17.20
CA GLU A 71 -5.42 1.81 -18.11
C GLU A 71 -6.64 2.73 -17.92
N VAL A 72 -7.46 2.50 -16.89
CA VAL A 72 -8.62 3.36 -16.57
C VAL A 72 -8.27 4.26 -15.39
N ASP A 73 -8.45 5.56 -15.58
CA ASP A 73 -8.17 6.55 -14.54
C ASP A 73 -9.36 6.70 -13.59
N HIS A 74 -9.03 6.79 -12.31
CA HIS A 74 -10.00 7.02 -11.24
C HIS A 74 -9.52 8.17 -10.36
N THR A 75 -10.42 9.10 -10.05
CA THR A 75 -10.20 10.14 -9.05
C THR A 75 -11.05 9.82 -7.84
N ALA A 76 -10.47 9.87 -6.64
CA ALA A 76 -11.17 9.53 -5.42
C ALA A 76 -10.94 10.60 -4.35
N GLY A 77 -12.01 10.95 -3.64
CA GLY A 77 -12.01 11.86 -2.50
C GLY A 77 -12.48 11.15 -1.23
N PRO A 78 -12.61 11.89 -0.10
CA PRO A 78 -12.96 11.29 1.18
C PRO A 78 -14.22 10.43 1.11
N GLY A 79 -14.13 9.19 1.62
CA GLY A 79 -15.20 8.22 1.61
C GLY A 79 -15.23 7.31 0.38
N ASP A 80 -14.51 7.66 -0.69
CA ASP A 80 -14.45 6.82 -1.89
C ASP A 80 -13.52 5.63 -1.69
N VAL A 81 -13.89 4.52 -2.33
CA VAL A 81 -13.14 3.27 -2.31
C VAL A 81 -12.77 2.88 -3.73
N VAL A 82 -11.52 2.50 -3.91
CA VAL A 82 -10.99 1.99 -5.18
C VAL A 82 -10.36 0.62 -4.91
N VAL A 83 -10.58 -0.34 -5.82
CA VAL A 83 -10.08 -1.70 -5.68
C VAL A 83 -9.32 -2.10 -6.93
N ALA A 84 -8.10 -2.61 -6.76
CA ALA A 84 -7.37 -3.32 -7.80
C ALA A 84 -7.46 -4.81 -7.51
N PRO A 85 -8.16 -5.59 -8.34
CA PRO A 85 -8.21 -7.04 -8.16
C PRO A 85 -6.83 -7.67 -8.41
N PRO A 86 -6.61 -8.92 -7.94
CA PRO A 86 -5.35 -9.61 -8.22
C PRO A 86 -5.05 -9.64 -9.72
N GLY A 87 -3.80 -9.36 -10.07
CA GLY A 87 -3.36 -9.36 -11.46
C GLY A 87 -3.61 -8.06 -12.22
N ALA A 88 -4.35 -7.10 -11.67
CA ALA A 88 -4.61 -5.83 -12.34
C ALA A 88 -3.40 -4.89 -12.21
N ARG A 89 -2.90 -4.40 -13.33
CA ARG A 89 -1.82 -3.42 -13.34
C ARG A 89 -2.35 -2.07 -12.86
N HIS A 90 -1.65 -1.47 -11.91
CA HIS A 90 -2.11 -0.21 -11.34
C HIS A 90 -0.95 0.67 -10.86
N VAL A 91 -1.27 1.94 -10.69
CA VAL A 91 -0.42 2.94 -10.04
C VAL A 91 -1.33 3.94 -9.33
N ALA A 92 -0.85 4.47 -8.21
CA ALA A 92 -1.57 5.46 -7.41
C ALA A 92 -0.67 6.65 -7.10
N TRP A 93 -1.27 7.84 -6.99
CA TRP A 93 -0.48 9.04 -6.67
C TRP A 93 -1.35 10.13 -6.03
N ASN A 94 -0.66 11.08 -5.43
CA ASN A 94 -1.23 12.32 -4.97
C ASN A 94 -1.11 13.35 -6.11
N PRO A 95 -2.20 13.80 -6.71
CA PRO A 95 -2.15 14.71 -7.86
C PRO A 95 -1.97 16.17 -7.46
N GLY A 96 -2.11 16.52 -6.18
CA GLY A 96 -2.16 17.89 -5.71
C GLY A 96 -1.16 18.20 -4.62
N ILE A 97 -1.29 19.39 -4.04
CA ILE A 97 -0.42 19.87 -2.98
C ILE A 97 -0.92 19.51 -1.58
N GLU A 98 -2.20 19.17 -1.45
CA GLU A 98 -2.75 18.76 -0.17
C GLU A 98 -2.34 17.33 0.17
N PRO A 99 -2.05 17.03 1.44
CA PRO A 99 -1.76 15.64 1.84
C PRO A 99 -2.95 14.73 1.59
N VAL A 100 -2.64 13.45 1.31
CA VAL A 100 -3.65 12.39 1.16
C VAL A 100 -3.45 11.39 2.28
N ARG A 101 -4.55 10.97 2.91
CA ARG A 101 -4.55 9.90 3.89
C ARG A 101 -5.49 8.81 3.43
N LEU A 102 -5.01 7.56 3.49
CA LEU A 102 -5.75 6.40 3.00
C LEU A 102 -5.73 5.28 4.03
N ARG A 103 -6.81 4.49 4.02
CA ARG A 103 -6.80 3.17 4.62
C ARG A 103 -6.61 2.17 3.48
N ILE A 104 -5.55 1.35 3.58
CA ILE A 104 -5.23 0.37 2.55
C ILE A 104 -5.34 -1.03 3.14
N GLU A 105 -6.00 -1.93 2.39
CA GLU A 105 -6.12 -3.34 2.74
C GLU A 105 -5.53 -4.19 1.64
N MET A 106 -4.69 -5.16 2.03
CA MET A 106 -4.12 -6.16 1.12
C MET A 106 -4.71 -7.53 1.48
N ARG A 107 -5.28 -8.24 0.49
CA ARG A 107 -5.92 -9.55 0.65
C ARG A 107 -5.42 -10.55 -0.39
N PRO A 108 -4.78 -11.67 0.02
CA PRO A 108 -4.22 -11.96 1.34
C PRO A 108 -3.02 -11.07 1.66
N ALA A 109 -2.54 -11.12 2.89
CA ALA A 109 -1.43 -10.27 3.32
C ALA A 109 -0.10 -10.66 2.68
N LEU A 110 0.12 -11.95 2.46
CA LEU A 110 1.40 -12.50 2.03
C LEU A 110 2.55 -11.84 2.80
N ARG A 111 3.64 -11.50 2.10
CA ARG A 111 4.79 -10.83 2.71
C ARG A 111 4.84 -9.34 2.36
N TRP A 112 3.69 -8.71 2.14
CA TRP A 112 3.65 -7.31 1.72
C TRP A 112 4.25 -6.37 2.76
N ARG A 113 4.01 -6.63 4.04
CA ARG A 113 4.61 -5.84 5.12
C ARG A 113 6.13 -5.91 5.09
N GLU A 114 6.70 -7.08 4.91
CA GLU A 114 8.15 -7.25 4.82
C GLU A 114 8.71 -6.54 3.60
N PHE A 115 8.07 -6.68 2.45
CA PHE A 115 8.49 -6.00 1.22
C PHE A 115 8.53 -4.48 1.43
N THR A 116 7.43 -3.91 1.92
CA THR A 116 7.31 -2.47 2.12
C THR A 116 8.36 -1.95 3.09
N THR A 117 8.56 -2.67 4.20
CA THR A 117 9.55 -2.29 5.20
C THR A 117 10.96 -2.25 4.62
N ARG A 118 11.34 -3.26 3.87
CA ARG A 118 12.68 -3.34 3.26
C ARG A 118 12.85 -2.35 2.12
N PHE A 119 11.78 -2.12 1.35
CA PHE A 119 11.82 -1.13 0.26
C PHE A 119 12.03 0.29 0.82
N PHE A 120 11.31 0.64 1.87
CA PHE A 120 11.44 1.95 2.52
C PHE A 120 12.81 2.10 3.21
N ALA A 121 13.39 1.01 3.69
CA ALA A 121 14.72 1.01 4.29
C ALA A 121 15.86 1.17 3.28
N GLY A 122 15.57 1.08 1.99
CA GLY A 122 16.55 1.31 0.94
C GLY A 122 17.20 0.05 0.38
N ASP A 123 16.65 -1.13 0.62
CA ASP A 123 17.11 -2.37 -0.01
C ASP A 123 17.04 -2.24 -1.53
N ASP A 124 17.92 -2.93 -2.24
CA ASP A 124 18.01 -2.87 -3.70
C ASP A 124 16.68 -3.30 -4.33
N PRO A 125 16.03 -2.44 -5.15
CA PRO A 125 14.73 -2.76 -5.73
C PRO A 125 14.74 -3.99 -6.62
N LEU A 126 15.83 -4.26 -7.34
CA LEU A 126 15.93 -5.43 -8.22
C LEU A 126 15.95 -6.72 -7.40
N ASP A 127 16.70 -6.73 -6.29
CA ASP A 127 16.74 -7.88 -5.38
C ASP A 127 15.37 -8.10 -4.74
N LEU A 128 14.68 -7.03 -4.34
CA LEU A 128 13.34 -7.12 -3.76
C LEU A 128 12.32 -7.67 -4.77
N LEU A 129 12.34 -7.20 -6.00
CA LEU A 129 11.43 -7.69 -7.04
C LEU A 129 11.64 -9.16 -7.34
N ASP A 130 12.87 -9.63 -7.25
CA ASP A 130 13.19 -11.05 -7.42
C ASP A 130 12.68 -11.88 -6.23
N GLU A 131 12.99 -11.46 -5.01
CA GLU A 131 12.59 -12.17 -3.80
C GLU A 131 11.06 -12.17 -3.60
N PHE A 132 10.40 -11.04 -3.86
CA PHE A 132 8.96 -10.83 -3.61
C PHE A 132 8.12 -10.94 -4.88
N ALA A 133 8.52 -11.79 -5.83
CA ALA A 133 7.79 -11.95 -7.08
C ALA A 133 6.35 -12.45 -6.92
N ALA A 134 6.02 -13.06 -5.78
CA ALA A 134 4.66 -13.46 -5.46
C ALA A 134 3.80 -12.27 -5.01
N GLU A 135 4.44 -11.23 -4.44
CA GLU A 135 3.76 -10.05 -3.93
C GLU A 135 3.65 -8.93 -4.97
N VAL A 136 4.65 -8.76 -5.82
CA VAL A 136 4.68 -7.63 -6.75
C VAL A 136 5.52 -7.93 -7.99
N ARG A 137 5.05 -7.44 -9.14
CA ARG A 137 5.77 -7.45 -10.42
C ARG A 137 5.56 -6.14 -11.16
N ILE A 138 6.58 -5.72 -11.87
CA ILE A 138 6.50 -4.54 -12.74
C ILE A 138 5.95 -4.93 -14.12
#